data_766551c60e0717c64f7465dc8bdd024a
#
_entry.id   766551c60e0717c64f7465dc8bdd024a
#
_cell.length_a   1.000
_cell.length_b   1.000
_cell.length_c   1.000
_cell.angle_alpha   90.00
_cell.angle_beta   90.00
_cell.angle_gamma   90.00
#
_symmetry.space_group_name_H-M   'P 1'
#
loop_
_entity.id
_entity.type
_entity.pdbx_description
1 polymer ?
#
loop_
_entity_poly.entity_id
_entity_poly.type
_entity_poly.pdbx_seq_one_letter_code
_entity_poly.pdbx_strand_id
1 'polypeptide(L)'
;MIRKLAIGLAVLSALGAAQTASATNLLNVSYDPTRELYVDVNAAFAKAWKAQGGDAVTIRQSHGGSGKQARSVIDGLDADVVTLALGYDIDAIAEKGWIKSDWQKRLPHNASPYTSTIVFLVRKGNPKQIKDWGDLVKPGVQVITPNPKTSGGARWNYLAAWGYALRQPGGNDAKAKDFVSALLKNVPVLDSGARGATTTFVERGLGDVLIAWENEAILAIKELGPDKFDIVAPSVSILAEPPVAVVDKVVDKKGTRKAAEAYLQFLYTDEGQEIAAKNYYRPISEKVAAKYAANFPKVKLFTIDEVFGGWQKAQKTHFADGGSFDQVYQPGRK
;
A
#
# COMPACT_ATOMS: atom_id res chain seq x y z
N MET A 1 -20.32 -1.71 -89.95
CA MET A 1 -21.02 -1.78 -88.64
C MET A 1 -20.17 -2.54 -87.66
N ILE A 2 -19.37 -1.89 -86.82
CA ILE A 2 -18.58 -2.57 -85.81
C ILE A 2 -18.84 -1.85 -84.52
N ARG A 3 -19.55 -2.52 -83.59
CA ARG A 3 -19.81 -2.05 -82.22
C ARG A 3 -18.56 -2.34 -81.36
N LYS A 4 -17.99 -1.27 -80.83
CA LYS A 4 -16.94 -1.37 -79.78
C LYS A 4 -17.61 -1.53 -78.42
N LEU A 5 -17.35 -2.65 -77.74
CA LEU A 5 -17.66 -2.91 -76.35
C LEU A 5 -16.56 -2.26 -75.48
N ALA A 6 -16.89 -1.30 -74.63
CA ALA A 6 -16.02 -0.79 -73.63
C ALA A 6 -16.24 -1.57 -72.35
N ILE A 7 -15.23 -2.28 -71.86
CA ILE A 7 -15.22 -2.97 -70.57
C ILE A 7 -14.66 -1.97 -69.57
N GLY A 8 -15.55 -1.47 -68.67
CA GLY A 8 -15.16 -0.63 -67.57
C GLY A 8 -14.63 -1.48 -66.39
N LEU A 9 -13.36 -1.32 -66.04
CA LEU A 9 -12.72 -1.95 -64.89
C LEU A 9 -13.01 -1.07 -63.67
N ALA A 10 -13.94 -1.51 -62.81
CA ALA A 10 -14.19 -0.89 -61.50
C ALA A 10 -13.14 -1.37 -60.50
N VAL A 11 -12.15 -0.50 -60.19
CA VAL A 11 -11.23 -0.76 -59.10
C VAL A 11 -11.90 -0.37 -57.78
N LEU A 12 -12.35 -1.35 -57.00
CA LEU A 12 -12.78 -1.15 -55.63
C LEU A 12 -11.52 -0.90 -54.79
N SER A 13 -11.27 0.36 -54.46
CA SER A 13 -10.26 0.76 -53.45
C SER A 13 -10.86 0.47 -52.08
N ALA A 14 -10.54 -0.67 -51.48
CA ALA A 14 -10.76 -0.90 -50.04
C ALA A 14 -9.80 -0.02 -49.26
N LEU A 15 -10.26 1.18 -48.89
CA LEU A 15 -9.60 1.94 -47.81
C LEU A 15 -9.82 1.15 -46.51
N GLY A 16 -8.85 0.34 -46.14
CA GLY A 16 -8.72 -0.17 -44.80
C GLY A 16 -8.45 1.04 -43.89
N ALA A 17 -9.47 1.49 -43.15
CA ALA A 17 -9.28 2.40 -42.05
C ALA A 17 -8.39 1.68 -41.02
N ALA A 18 -7.09 1.96 -41.06
CA ALA A 18 -6.23 1.64 -39.95
C ALA A 18 -6.79 2.41 -38.74
N GLN A 19 -7.59 1.73 -37.92
CA GLN A 19 -7.91 2.22 -36.58
C GLN A 19 -6.59 2.40 -35.87
N THR A 20 -6.17 3.65 -35.73
CA THR A 20 -5.09 3.99 -34.80
C THR A 20 -5.59 3.58 -33.42
N ALA A 21 -5.11 2.45 -32.94
CA ALA A 21 -5.39 1.99 -31.58
C ALA A 21 -5.00 3.13 -30.63
N SER A 22 -5.99 3.78 -30.04
CA SER A 22 -5.77 4.84 -29.06
C SER A 22 -5.10 4.24 -27.85
N ALA A 23 -3.90 4.73 -27.51
CA ALA A 23 -3.18 4.25 -26.33
C ALA A 23 -4.05 4.48 -25.08
N THR A 24 -4.27 3.43 -24.30
CA THR A 24 -4.99 3.52 -23.03
C THR A 24 -4.09 4.11 -21.97
N ASN A 25 -4.55 5.16 -21.28
CA ASN A 25 -3.83 5.80 -20.19
C ASN A 25 -4.56 5.55 -18.87
N LEU A 26 -3.90 4.86 -17.96
CA LEU A 26 -4.38 4.63 -16.60
C LEU A 26 -3.60 5.50 -15.60
N LEU A 27 -4.27 5.92 -14.52
CA LEU A 27 -3.65 6.50 -13.35
C LEU A 27 -3.87 5.57 -12.16
N ASN A 28 -2.80 5.06 -11.57
CA ASN A 28 -2.80 4.34 -10.30
C ASN A 28 -2.45 5.33 -9.17
N VAL A 29 -3.39 5.57 -8.28
CA VAL A 29 -3.18 6.36 -7.07
C VAL A 29 -2.89 5.41 -5.92
N SER A 30 -1.65 5.43 -5.44
CA SER A 30 -1.11 4.46 -4.50
C SER A 30 -0.56 5.12 -3.24
N TYR A 31 -0.22 4.31 -2.25
CA TYR A 31 0.47 4.76 -1.04
C TYR A 31 2.00 4.58 -1.15
N ASP A 32 2.74 5.24 -0.27
CA ASP A 32 4.18 5.43 -0.40
C ASP A 32 5.03 4.16 -0.61
N PRO A 33 4.88 3.08 0.16
CA PRO A 33 5.80 1.93 0.08
C PRO A 33 5.75 1.13 -1.23
N THR A 34 4.79 1.40 -2.11
CA THR A 34 4.57 0.64 -3.36
C THR A 34 5.28 1.23 -4.59
N ARG A 35 6.14 2.23 -4.41
CA ARG A 35 6.76 2.96 -5.54
C ARG A 35 7.47 2.02 -6.50
N GLU A 36 8.37 1.22 -6.00
CA GLU A 36 9.19 0.27 -6.75
C GLU A 36 8.33 -0.87 -7.30
N LEU A 37 7.43 -1.41 -6.46
CA LEU A 37 6.49 -2.46 -6.86
C LEU A 37 5.74 -2.09 -8.14
N TYR A 38 5.15 -0.89 -8.18
CA TYR A 38 4.33 -0.50 -9.34
C TYR A 38 5.14 -0.06 -10.55
N VAL A 39 6.41 0.26 -10.43
CA VAL A 39 7.30 0.37 -11.60
C VAL A 39 7.39 -1.00 -12.31
N ASP A 40 7.66 -2.06 -11.56
CA ASP A 40 7.80 -3.40 -12.09
C ASP A 40 6.46 -3.97 -12.60
N VAL A 41 5.39 -3.80 -11.83
CA VAL A 41 4.03 -4.22 -12.23
C VAL A 41 3.59 -3.53 -13.52
N ASN A 42 3.79 -2.22 -13.63
CA ASN A 42 3.38 -1.45 -14.81
C ASN A 42 4.07 -1.94 -16.08
N ALA A 43 5.38 -2.19 -16.01
CA ALA A 43 6.15 -2.70 -17.15
C ALA A 43 5.69 -4.12 -17.57
N ALA A 44 5.52 -5.01 -16.59
CA ALA A 44 5.11 -6.39 -16.85
C ALA A 44 3.66 -6.45 -17.35
N PHE A 45 2.75 -5.69 -16.74
CA PHE A 45 1.36 -5.63 -17.20
C PHE A 45 1.23 -5.09 -18.63
N ALA A 46 1.91 -4.01 -18.97
CA ALA A 46 1.85 -3.45 -20.32
C ALA A 46 2.28 -4.47 -21.38
N LYS A 47 3.31 -5.26 -21.09
CA LYS A 47 3.78 -6.36 -21.95
C LYS A 47 2.74 -7.49 -22.04
N ALA A 48 2.21 -7.93 -20.91
CA ALA A 48 1.22 -9.02 -20.86
C ALA A 48 -0.10 -8.61 -21.54
N TRP A 49 -0.57 -7.39 -21.33
CA TRP A 49 -1.77 -6.82 -21.94
C TRP A 49 -1.65 -6.80 -23.47
N LYS A 50 -0.53 -6.32 -23.98
CA LYS A 50 -0.26 -6.31 -25.44
C LYS A 50 -0.20 -7.73 -26.01
N ALA A 51 0.43 -8.67 -25.31
CA ALA A 51 0.53 -10.07 -25.76
C ALA A 51 -0.84 -10.75 -25.85
N GLN A 52 -1.83 -10.30 -25.10
CA GLN A 52 -3.21 -10.80 -25.15
C GLN A 52 -4.09 -10.04 -26.15
N GLY A 53 -3.51 -9.22 -27.03
CA GLY A 53 -4.22 -8.44 -28.03
C GLY A 53 -4.82 -7.13 -27.52
N GLY A 54 -4.42 -6.68 -26.35
CA GLY A 54 -4.79 -5.36 -25.83
C GLY A 54 -4.06 -4.23 -26.56
N ASP A 55 -4.63 -3.02 -26.46
CA ASP A 55 -4.02 -1.81 -26.98
C ASP A 55 -2.74 -1.46 -26.21
N ALA A 56 -1.95 -0.52 -26.75
CA ALA A 56 -0.84 0.05 -25.99
C ALA A 56 -1.38 0.72 -24.71
N VAL A 57 -0.81 0.38 -23.57
CA VAL A 57 -1.21 0.93 -22.28
C VAL A 57 -0.05 1.64 -21.59
N THR A 58 -0.31 2.82 -21.08
CA THR A 58 0.62 3.57 -20.21
C THR A 58 -0.03 3.73 -18.84
N ILE A 59 0.66 3.31 -17.79
CA ILE A 59 0.19 3.47 -16.42
C ILE A 59 1.05 4.53 -15.73
N ARG A 60 0.44 5.64 -15.37
CA ARG A 60 1.03 6.65 -14.50
C ARG A 60 0.73 6.30 -13.05
N GLN A 61 1.60 6.71 -12.15
CA GLN A 61 1.43 6.45 -10.72
C GLN A 61 1.61 7.74 -9.91
N SER A 62 0.77 7.88 -8.87
CA SER A 62 0.87 8.90 -7.85
C SER A 62 1.07 8.23 -6.50
N HIS A 63 2.03 8.69 -5.72
CA HIS A 63 2.36 8.11 -4.42
C HIS A 63 2.34 9.17 -3.31
N GLY A 64 1.93 8.75 -2.13
CA GLY A 64 1.87 9.58 -0.94
C GLY A 64 1.26 8.84 0.24
N GLY A 65 1.01 9.51 1.34
CA GLY A 65 0.27 8.92 2.46
C GLY A 65 -1.13 8.48 2.01
N SER A 66 -1.55 7.27 2.39
CA SER A 66 -2.77 6.63 1.89
C SER A 66 -4.03 7.46 2.11
N GLY A 67 -4.21 8.02 3.31
CA GLY A 67 -5.35 8.90 3.61
C GLY A 67 -5.32 10.21 2.80
N LYS A 68 -4.13 10.76 2.54
CA LYS A 68 -3.96 11.93 1.66
C LYS A 68 -4.32 11.58 0.21
N GLN A 69 -3.91 10.41 -0.27
CA GLN A 69 -4.22 9.93 -1.62
C GLN A 69 -5.72 9.68 -1.79
N ALA A 70 -6.39 9.06 -0.81
CA ALA A 70 -7.84 8.89 -0.82
C ALA A 70 -8.57 10.24 -0.93
N ARG A 71 -8.13 11.24 -0.18
CA ARG A 71 -8.68 12.60 -0.24
C ARG A 71 -8.49 13.24 -1.60
N SER A 72 -7.31 13.08 -2.22
CA SER A 72 -7.06 13.61 -3.56
C SER A 72 -8.03 13.04 -4.60
N VAL A 73 -8.37 11.75 -4.50
CA VAL A 73 -9.38 11.12 -5.38
C VAL A 73 -10.76 11.68 -5.10
N ILE A 74 -11.16 11.82 -3.84
CA ILE A 74 -12.44 12.44 -3.44
C ILE A 74 -12.55 13.88 -3.97
N ASP A 75 -11.45 14.62 -3.96
CA ASP A 75 -11.36 16.01 -4.42
C ASP A 75 -11.26 16.14 -5.95
N GLY A 76 -11.31 15.02 -6.69
CA GLY A 76 -11.43 15.00 -8.15
C GLY A 76 -10.20 14.56 -8.94
N LEU A 77 -9.19 13.97 -8.30
CA LEU A 77 -8.10 13.35 -9.05
C LEU A 77 -8.62 12.14 -9.83
N ASP A 78 -8.54 12.19 -11.16
CA ASP A 78 -9.06 11.18 -12.09
C ASP A 78 -8.25 9.87 -12.05
N ALA A 79 -8.28 9.19 -10.92
CA ALA A 79 -7.65 7.88 -10.74
C ALA A 79 -8.49 6.77 -11.39
N ASP A 80 -7.87 5.93 -12.21
CA ASP A 80 -8.51 4.73 -12.76
C ASP A 80 -8.56 3.61 -11.72
N VAL A 81 -7.50 3.48 -10.95
CA VAL A 81 -7.41 2.52 -9.85
C VAL A 81 -6.78 3.18 -8.62
N VAL A 82 -7.15 2.68 -7.46
CA VAL A 82 -6.52 2.99 -6.18
C VAL A 82 -5.91 1.73 -5.60
N THR A 83 -4.70 1.86 -5.06
CA THR A 83 -3.95 0.78 -4.43
C THR A 83 -3.41 1.32 -3.10
N LEU A 84 -4.30 1.33 -2.09
CA LEU A 84 -4.09 2.06 -0.85
C LEU A 84 -3.64 1.14 0.29
N ALA A 85 -3.28 1.73 1.42
CA ALA A 85 -2.71 0.99 2.54
C ALA A 85 -3.74 0.18 3.33
N LEU A 86 -5.02 0.55 3.30
CA LEU A 86 -6.05 -0.03 4.16
C LEU A 86 -7.47 0.20 3.62
N GLY A 87 -8.39 -0.70 4.01
CA GLY A 87 -9.75 -0.74 3.49
C GLY A 87 -10.56 0.54 3.75
N TYR A 88 -10.40 1.16 4.91
CA TYR A 88 -11.14 2.39 5.22
C TYR A 88 -10.87 3.53 4.23
N ASP A 89 -9.64 3.67 3.72
CA ASP A 89 -9.33 4.73 2.77
C ASP A 89 -10.06 4.53 1.42
N ILE A 90 -10.29 3.28 1.01
CA ILE A 90 -11.12 2.97 -0.16
C ILE A 90 -12.60 3.15 0.17
N ASP A 91 -13.06 2.73 1.35
CA ASP A 91 -14.43 2.94 1.81
C ASP A 91 -14.79 4.44 1.80
N ALA A 92 -13.89 5.31 2.23
CA ALA A 92 -14.11 6.76 2.22
C ALA A 92 -14.35 7.31 0.80
N ILE A 93 -13.68 6.74 -0.21
CA ILE A 93 -13.91 7.08 -1.62
C ILE A 93 -15.28 6.51 -2.08
N ALA A 94 -15.60 5.28 -1.66
CA ALA A 94 -16.87 4.64 -1.98
C ALA A 94 -18.07 5.38 -1.38
N GLU A 95 -17.98 5.87 -0.15
CA GLU A 95 -19.01 6.69 0.51
C GLU A 95 -19.34 7.99 -0.26
N LYS A 96 -18.39 8.50 -1.04
CA LYS A 96 -18.60 9.64 -1.95
C LYS A 96 -19.16 9.25 -3.33
N GLY A 97 -19.43 7.97 -3.55
CA GLY A 97 -20.02 7.45 -4.78
C GLY A 97 -19.06 7.32 -5.97
N TRP A 98 -17.75 7.39 -5.75
CA TRP A 98 -16.74 7.19 -6.78
C TRP A 98 -16.44 5.71 -7.05
N ILE A 99 -16.54 4.87 -6.02
CA ILE A 99 -16.36 3.43 -6.04
C ILE A 99 -17.64 2.79 -5.52
N LYS A 100 -18.08 1.69 -6.12
CA LYS A 100 -19.25 0.95 -5.61
C LYS A 100 -18.91 0.24 -4.31
N SER A 101 -19.89 0.11 -3.43
CA SER A 101 -19.71 -0.43 -2.07
C SER A 101 -19.30 -1.90 -2.02
N ASP A 102 -19.47 -2.65 -3.10
CA ASP A 102 -19.09 -4.06 -3.23
C ASP A 102 -17.63 -4.29 -3.62
N TRP A 103 -16.83 -3.23 -3.70
CA TRP A 103 -15.46 -3.23 -4.23
C TRP A 103 -14.58 -4.34 -3.63
N GLN A 104 -14.71 -4.59 -2.34
CA GLN A 104 -13.88 -5.55 -1.61
C GLN A 104 -14.19 -7.01 -1.99
N LYS A 105 -15.37 -7.27 -2.54
CA LYS A 105 -15.83 -8.60 -2.98
C LYS A 105 -15.45 -8.94 -4.42
N ARG A 106 -14.93 -7.98 -5.18
CA ARG A 106 -14.66 -8.15 -6.62
C ARG A 106 -13.36 -8.88 -6.92
N LEU A 107 -12.45 -8.93 -5.97
CA LEU A 107 -11.15 -9.58 -6.10
C LEU A 107 -10.91 -10.50 -4.89
N PRO A 108 -10.09 -11.56 -5.04
CA PRO A 108 -9.78 -12.49 -3.96
C PRO A 108 -9.13 -11.80 -2.74
N HIS A 109 -9.19 -12.47 -1.60
CA HIS A 109 -8.56 -12.02 -0.34
C HIS A 109 -8.97 -10.60 0.07
N ASN A 110 -10.29 -10.30 0.01
CA ASN A 110 -10.82 -8.97 0.31
C ASN A 110 -10.16 -7.85 -0.52
N ALA A 111 -9.85 -8.15 -1.78
CA ALA A 111 -9.16 -7.28 -2.71
C ALA A 111 -7.73 -6.88 -2.29
N SER A 112 -7.06 -7.70 -1.47
CA SER A 112 -5.66 -7.51 -1.06
C SER A 112 -4.75 -8.52 -1.75
N PRO A 113 -4.05 -8.14 -2.85
CA PRO A 113 -3.28 -9.08 -3.66
C PRO A 113 -1.95 -9.51 -3.04
N TYR A 114 -1.51 -8.85 -2.01
CA TYR A 114 -0.30 -9.12 -1.23
C TYR A 114 -0.49 -8.59 0.19
N THR A 115 0.37 -9.02 1.11
CA THR A 115 0.36 -8.57 2.49
C THR A 115 1.74 -8.08 2.93
N SER A 116 1.79 -7.46 4.08
CA SER A 116 3.01 -7.09 4.79
C SER A 116 2.78 -7.18 6.30
N THR A 117 3.73 -6.76 7.07
CA THR A 117 3.59 -6.60 8.51
C THR A 117 4.47 -5.45 9.00
N ILE A 118 4.41 -5.16 10.28
CA ILE A 118 5.19 -4.10 10.90
C ILE A 118 6.37 -4.71 11.64
N VAL A 119 7.55 -4.17 11.37
CA VAL A 119 8.82 -4.55 11.98
C VAL A 119 9.57 -3.30 12.43
N PHE A 120 10.72 -3.48 13.05
CA PHE A 120 11.61 -2.39 13.44
C PHE A 120 12.86 -2.40 12.57
N LEU A 121 13.23 -1.24 12.04
CA LEU A 121 14.54 -1.00 11.45
C LEU A 121 15.37 -0.25 12.47
N VAL A 122 16.53 -0.80 12.83
CA VAL A 122 17.45 -0.22 13.82
C VAL A 122 18.81 0.06 13.21
N ARG A 123 19.60 0.90 13.86
CA ARG A 123 20.98 1.14 13.45
C ARG A 123 21.79 -0.16 13.52
N LYS A 124 22.80 -0.31 12.67
CA LYS A 124 23.64 -1.52 12.62
C LYS A 124 24.19 -1.88 13.99
N GLY A 125 24.10 -3.16 14.35
CA GLY A 125 24.50 -3.67 15.64
C GLY A 125 23.51 -3.40 16.77
N ASN A 126 22.38 -2.73 16.48
CA ASN A 126 21.30 -2.47 17.44
C ASN A 126 21.79 -1.85 18.78
N PRO A 127 22.42 -0.66 18.77
CA PRO A 127 23.07 -0.09 19.95
C PRO A 127 22.11 0.21 21.10
N LYS A 128 20.82 0.39 20.82
CA LYS A 128 19.78 0.60 21.84
C LYS A 128 19.15 -0.70 22.34
N GLN A 129 19.61 -1.85 21.85
CA GLN A 129 19.12 -3.18 22.26
C GLN A 129 17.60 -3.33 22.14
N ILE A 130 17.04 -2.82 21.05
CA ILE A 130 15.61 -2.95 20.71
C ILE A 130 15.33 -4.39 20.34
N LYS A 131 14.45 -5.07 21.09
CA LYS A 131 14.06 -6.45 20.86
C LYS A 131 12.57 -6.62 20.62
N ASP A 132 11.77 -5.76 21.24
CA ASP A 132 10.31 -5.81 21.17
C ASP A 132 9.69 -4.42 21.39
N TRP A 133 8.38 -4.31 21.24
CA TRP A 133 7.60 -3.08 21.41
C TRP A 133 7.87 -2.36 22.74
N GLY A 134 8.03 -3.13 23.84
CA GLY A 134 8.33 -2.56 25.16
C GLY A 134 9.62 -1.76 25.23
N ASP A 135 10.57 -2.02 24.33
CA ASP A 135 11.82 -1.26 24.27
C ASP A 135 11.65 0.14 23.67
N LEU A 136 10.58 0.35 22.90
CA LEU A 136 10.30 1.63 22.23
C LEU A 136 9.82 2.73 23.21
N VAL A 137 9.38 2.36 24.41
CA VAL A 137 8.93 3.29 25.43
C VAL A 137 10.00 3.62 26.46
N LYS A 138 11.19 3.03 26.35
CA LYS A 138 12.31 3.30 27.26
C LYS A 138 12.82 4.75 27.11
N PRO A 139 13.24 5.37 28.21
CA PRO A 139 13.87 6.69 28.14
C PRO A 139 15.11 6.68 27.22
N GLY A 140 15.27 7.74 26.45
CA GLY A 140 16.43 7.90 25.56
C GLY A 140 16.37 7.11 24.25
N VAL A 141 15.25 6.44 23.94
CA VAL A 141 14.97 5.83 22.65
C VAL A 141 14.17 6.81 21.79
N GLN A 142 14.68 7.15 20.63
CA GLN A 142 13.96 7.96 19.64
C GLN A 142 13.33 7.08 18.58
N VAL A 143 12.01 7.19 18.43
CA VAL A 143 11.18 6.41 17.52
C VAL A 143 10.74 7.25 16.33
N ILE A 144 10.93 6.76 15.13
CA ILE A 144 10.42 7.37 13.91
C ILE A 144 9.22 6.57 13.40
N THR A 145 8.14 7.26 13.14
CA THR A 145 6.90 6.73 12.53
C THR A 145 6.15 7.88 11.85
N PRO A 146 5.41 7.63 10.77
CA PRO A 146 4.64 8.70 10.12
C PRO A 146 3.35 9.05 10.87
N ASN A 147 2.65 10.08 10.39
CA ASN A 147 1.43 10.60 10.99
C ASN A 147 0.18 9.77 10.59
N PRO A 148 -0.56 9.18 11.53
CA PRO A 148 -1.78 8.42 11.23
C PRO A 148 -2.91 9.23 10.58
N LYS A 149 -2.90 10.54 10.71
CA LYS A 149 -3.91 11.41 10.06
C LYS A 149 -3.73 11.49 8.54
N THR A 150 -2.54 11.20 8.02
CA THR A 150 -2.22 11.28 6.59
C THR A 150 -1.71 9.98 6.01
N SER A 151 -1.07 9.15 6.82
CA SER A 151 -0.42 7.90 6.43
C SER A 151 -1.22 6.68 6.88
N GLY A 152 -1.64 5.85 5.94
CA GLY A 152 -2.22 4.54 6.27
C GLY A 152 -1.20 3.59 6.89
N GLY A 153 0.07 3.67 6.47
CA GLY A 153 1.16 2.91 7.10
C GLY A 153 1.30 3.22 8.59
N ALA A 154 1.14 4.48 8.97
CA ALA A 154 1.17 4.90 10.37
C ALA A 154 0.00 4.34 11.19
N ARG A 155 -1.18 4.18 10.58
CA ARG A 155 -2.32 3.55 11.26
C ARG A 155 -2.04 2.09 11.58
N TRP A 156 -1.45 1.34 10.67
CA TRP A 156 -0.99 -0.01 10.92
C TRP A 156 0.09 -0.07 12.02
N ASN A 157 1.06 0.84 12.02
CA ASN A 157 2.10 0.94 13.06
C ASN A 157 1.48 1.15 14.45
N TYR A 158 0.55 2.11 14.55
CA TYR A 158 -0.16 2.43 15.79
C TYR A 158 -0.98 1.23 16.29
N LEU A 159 -1.72 0.57 15.42
CA LEU A 159 -2.55 -0.58 15.79
C LEU A 159 -1.71 -1.81 16.15
N ALA A 160 -0.54 -1.98 15.53
CA ALA A 160 0.39 -3.03 15.92
C ALA A 160 0.89 -2.83 17.36
N ALA A 161 1.26 -1.61 17.73
CA ALA A 161 1.66 -1.25 19.09
C ALA A 161 0.52 -1.43 20.09
N TRP A 162 -0.67 -0.98 19.77
CA TRP A 162 -1.86 -1.14 20.60
C TRP A 162 -2.19 -2.63 20.82
N GLY A 163 -2.20 -3.43 19.77
CA GLY A 163 -2.47 -4.87 19.84
C GLY A 163 -1.41 -5.65 20.64
N TYR A 164 -0.14 -5.23 20.59
CA TYR A 164 0.88 -5.76 21.48
C TYR A 164 0.54 -5.49 22.95
N ALA A 165 0.20 -4.26 23.29
CA ALA A 165 -0.11 -3.87 24.66
C ALA A 165 -1.35 -4.60 25.21
N LEU A 166 -2.38 -4.83 24.38
CA LEU A 166 -3.54 -5.63 24.76
C LEU A 166 -3.18 -7.08 25.15
N ARG A 167 -2.12 -7.62 24.59
CA ARG A 167 -1.67 -9.01 24.82
C ARG A 167 -0.71 -9.16 26.00
N GLN A 168 -0.34 -8.07 26.66
CA GLN A 168 0.48 -8.13 27.85
C GLN A 168 -0.35 -8.61 29.04
N PRO A 169 0.27 -9.17 30.11
CA PRO A 169 -0.45 -9.59 31.31
C PRO A 169 -1.34 -8.49 31.88
N GLY A 170 -2.63 -8.77 32.03
CA GLY A 170 -3.63 -7.79 32.45
C GLY A 170 -3.89 -6.67 31.45
N GLY A 171 -3.57 -6.87 30.16
CA GLY A 171 -3.78 -5.91 29.08
C GLY A 171 -5.25 -5.55 28.89
N ASN A 172 -5.51 -4.27 28.66
CA ASN A 172 -6.82 -3.71 28.32
C ASN A 172 -6.62 -2.40 27.54
N ASP A 173 -7.70 -1.81 27.06
CA ASP A 173 -7.62 -0.59 26.24
C ASP A 173 -7.01 0.60 26.99
N ALA A 174 -7.22 0.73 28.29
CA ALA A 174 -6.62 1.80 29.09
C ALA A 174 -5.09 1.67 29.13
N LYS A 175 -4.59 0.47 29.40
CA LYS A 175 -3.14 0.18 29.41
C LYS A 175 -2.53 0.30 27.99
N ALA A 176 -3.26 -0.11 26.97
CA ALA A 176 -2.82 0.04 25.58
C ALA A 176 -2.72 1.53 25.19
N LYS A 177 -3.67 2.34 25.63
CA LYS A 177 -3.63 3.79 25.45
C LYS A 177 -2.43 4.43 26.16
N ASP A 178 -2.15 4.05 27.39
CA ASP A 178 -0.98 4.52 28.15
C ASP A 178 0.33 4.11 27.46
N PHE A 179 0.40 2.86 26.97
CA PHE A 179 1.56 2.37 26.25
C PHE A 179 1.83 3.16 24.96
N VAL A 180 0.79 3.34 24.12
CA VAL A 180 0.93 4.10 22.86
C VAL A 180 1.23 5.59 23.16
N SER A 181 0.67 6.15 24.22
CA SER A 181 1.02 7.50 24.69
C SER A 181 2.52 7.61 25.04
N ALA A 182 3.04 6.63 25.78
CA ALA A 182 4.47 6.58 26.11
C ALA A 182 5.36 6.42 24.88
N LEU A 183 4.94 5.59 23.92
CA LEU A 183 5.65 5.42 22.64
C LEU A 183 5.69 6.75 21.86
N LEU A 184 4.58 7.45 21.74
CA LEU A 184 4.49 8.70 20.99
C LEU A 184 5.27 9.85 21.64
N LYS A 185 5.50 9.82 22.95
CA LYS A 185 6.42 10.76 23.63
C LYS A 185 7.87 10.62 23.14
N ASN A 186 8.25 9.44 22.68
CA ASN A 186 9.57 9.17 22.11
C ASN A 186 9.67 9.48 20.60
N VAL A 187 8.61 9.98 19.98
CA VAL A 187 8.54 10.32 18.56
C VAL A 187 8.80 11.82 18.37
N PRO A 188 9.97 12.21 17.84
CA PRO A 188 10.33 13.63 17.70
C PRO A 188 9.65 14.31 16.52
N VAL A 189 9.26 13.55 15.49
CA VAL A 189 8.66 14.08 14.27
C VAL A 189 7.68 13.08 13.68
N LEU A 190 6.59 13.57 13.10
CA LEU A 190 5.61 12.79 12.35
C LEU A 190 5.64 13.20 10.87
N ASP A 191 6.29 12.39 10.03
CA ASP A 191 6.29 12.59 8.58
C ASP A 191 4.90 12.31 7.99
N SER A 192 4.59 12.92 6.84
CA SER A 192 3.27 12.79 6.21
C SER A 192 2.97 11.41 5.62
N GLY A 193 3.99 10.59 5.40
CA GLY A 193 3.88 9.25 4.81
C GLY A 193 5.04 8.34 5.19
N ALA A 194 4.91 7.05 4.90
CA ALA A 194 5.89 6.03 5.26
C ALA A 194 7.27 6.28 4.64
N ARG A 195 7.35 6.64 3.34
CA ARG A 195 8.63 6.94 2.68
C ARG A 195 9.30 8.18 3.30
N GLY A 196 8.54 9.18 3.73
CA GLY A 196 9.08 10.32 4.46
C GLY A 196 9.74 9.91 5.76
N ALA A 197 9.11 9.03 6.54
CA ALA A 197 9.68 8.48 7.77
C ALA A 197 10.94 7.64 7.49
N THR A 198 10.94 6.83 6.43
CA THR A 198 12.13 6.09 5.99
C THR A 198 13.28 7.05 5.64
N THR A 199 13.01 8.10 4.87
CA THR A 199 14.01 9.13 4.54
C THR A 199 14.55 9.84 5.79
N THR A 200 13.67 10.19 6.72
CA THR A 200 14.06 10.81 8.00
C THR A 200 15.01 9.91 8.79
N PHE A 201 14.72 8.63 8.86
CA PHE A 201 15.56 7.67 9.56
C PHE A 201 16.84 7.33 8.79
N VAL A 202 16.73 6.93 7.52
CA VAL A 202 17.85 6.39 6.71
C VAL A 202 18.80 7.49 6.24
N GLU A 203 18.26 8.55 5.65
CA GLU A 203 19.07 9.57 4.97
C GLU A 203 19.44 10.73 5.89
N ARG A 204 18.49 11.20 6.73
CA ARG A 204 18.74 12.30 7.67
C ARG A 204 19.37 11.84 8.98
N GLY A 205 19.44 10.53 9.23
CA GLY A 205 20.09 9.96 10.41
C GLY A 205 19.37 10.23 11.73
N LEU A 206 18.08 10.57 11.71
CA LEU A 206 17.30 10.83 12.90
C LEU A 206 16.69 9.55 13.48
N GLY A 207 16.64 9.46 14.81
CA GLY A 207 16.02 8.36 15.54
C GLY A 207 16.92 7.13 15.71
N ASP A 208 16.55 6.31 16.65
CA ASP A 208 17.21 5.04 16.98
C ASP A 208 16.51 3.85 16.33
N VAL A 209 15.22 3.95 16.12
CA VAL A 209 14.37 2.92 15.55
C VAL A 209 13.29 3.52 14.66
N LEU A 210 13.07 2.90 13.50
CA LEU A 210 11.96 3.18 12.61
C LEU A 210 10.94 2.05 12.76
N ILE A 211 9.71 2.39 13.10
CA ILE A 211 8.58 1.47 12.96
C ILE A 211 8.20 1.47 11.49
N ALA A 212 8.43 0.36 10.81
CA ALA A 212 8.32 0.28 9.36
C ALA A 212 7.46 -0.89 8.91
N TRP A 213 6.89 -0.76 7.73
CA TRP A 213 6.44 -1.93 6.99
C TRP A 213 7.64 -2.80 6.64
N GLU A 214 7.46 -4.11 6.68
CA GLU A 214 8.50 -5.10 6.41
C GLU A 214 9.18 -4.87 5.05
N ASN A 215 8.40 -4.61 4.01
CA ASN A 215 8.93 -4.32 2.68
C ASN A 215 9.81 -3.05 2.64
N GLU A 216 9.44 -1.99 3.35
CA GLU A 216 10.28 -0.77 3.47
C GLU A 216 11.57 -1.05 4.25
N ALA A 217 11.51 -1.84 5.31
CA ALA A 217 12.67 -2.20 6.10
C ALA A 217 13.67 -3.06 5.28
N ILE A 218 13.17 -4.04 4.53
CA ILE A 218 13.99 -4.86 3.65
C ILE A 218 14.59 -4.02 2.51
N LEU A 219 13.79 -3.15 1.89
CA LEU A 219 14.25 -2.21 0.87
C LEU A 219 15.38 -1.31 1.41
N ALA A 220 15.22 -0.77 2.62
CA ALA A 220 16.24 0.06 3.25
C ALA A 220 17.57 -0.68 3.40
N ILE A 221 17.55 -1.93 3.83
CA ILE A 221 18.76 -2.76 3.96
C ILE A 221 19.37 -3.10 2.60
N LYS A 222 18.52 -3.48 1.64
CA LYS A 222 19.03 -3.98 0.35
C LYS A 222 19.53 -2.87 -0.58
N GLU A 223 18.86 -1.72 -0.57
CA GLU A 223 19.00 -0.71 -1.61
C GLU A 223 19.40 0.68 -1.11
N LEU A 224 18.95 1.07 0.09
CA LEU A 224 19.16 2.44 0.58
C LEU A 224 20.36 2.57 1.52
N GLY A 225 20.71 1.52 2.22
CA GLY A 225 21.82 1.56 3.18
C GLY A 225 22.31 0.17 3.55
N PRO A 226 22.89 -0.59 2.59
CA PRO A 226 23.47 -1.88 2.92
C PRO A 226 24.49 -1.71 4.04
N ASP A 227 24.51 -2.66 4.98
CA ASP A 227 25.39 -2.68 6.15
C ASP A 227 25.23 -1.55 7.18
N LYS A 228 24.17 -0.72 7.06
CA LYS A 228 23.89 0.38 7.99
C LYS A 228 22.78 0.09 8.99
N PHE A 229 21.97 -0.91 8.75
CA PHE A 229 20.77 -1.21 9.51
C PHE A 229 20.60 -2.70 9.76
N ASP A 230 19.82 -3.02 10.80
CA ASP A 230 19.34 -4.36 11.08
C ASP A 230 17.82 -4.34 11.23
N ILE A 231 17.15 -5.45 10.86
CA ILE A 231 15.71 -5.63 11.09
C ILE A 231 15.52 -6.40 12.39
N VAL A 232 14.62 -5.89 13.23
CA VAL A 232 14.14 -6.58 14.43
C VAL A 232 12.68 -6.94 14.22
N ALA A 233 12.37 -8.23 14.23
CA ALA A 233 11.01 -8.73 14.21
C ALA A 233 10.46 -8.72 15.64
N PRO A 234 9.34 -8.04 15.93
CA PRO A 234 8.76 -8.03 17.27
C PRO A 234 8.12 -9.37 17.61
N SER A 235 7.81 -9.59 18.90
CA SER A 235 7.16 -10.80 19.38
C SER A 235 5.79 -11.05 18.76
N VAL A 236 5.07 -9.98 18.43
CA VAL A 236 3.78 -9.98 17.75
C VAL A 236 3.64 -8.71 16.90
N SER A 237 2.96 -8.83 15.78
CA SER A 237 2.63 -7.69 14.92
C SER A 237 1.28 -7.88 14.25
N ILE A 238 0.86 -6.89 13.46
CA ILE A 238 -0.42 -6.94 12.73
C ILE A 238 -0.18 -7.38 11.29
N LEU A 239 -1.08 -8.22 10.76
CA LEU A 239 -1.13 -8.53 9.34
C LEU A 239 -1.64 -7.31 8.59
N ALA A 240 -0.78 -6.70 7.80
CA ALA A 240 -1.13 -5.56 6.94
C ALA A 240 -1.65 -6.05 5.59
N GLU A 241 -2.89 -5.72 5.27
CA GLU A 241 -3.61 -6.15 4.07
C GLU A 241 -3.98 -4.93 3.21
N PRO A 242 -3.05 -4.45 2.36
CA PRO A 242 -3.31 -3.29 1.52
C PRO A 242 -4.21 -3.65 0.32
N PRO A 243 -5.41 -3.06 0.23
CA PRO A 243 -6.39 -3.40 -0.79
C PRO A 243 -6.25 -2.56 -2.04
N VAL A 244 -6.86 -3.06 -3.12
CA VAL A 244 -6.92 -2.39 -4.41
C VAL A 244 -8.36 -2.32 -4.94
N ALA A 245 -8.69 -1.27 -5.69
CA ALA A 245 -10.01 -1.14 -6.30
C ALA A 245 -9.97 -0.29 -7.58
N VAL A 246 -10.90 -0.58 -8.48
CA VAL A 246 -11.21 0.27 -9.62
C VAL A 246 -12.05 1.46 -9.15
N VAL A 247 -11.75 2.65 -9.64
CA VAL A 247 -12.58 3.84 -9.39
C VAL A 247 -13.67 3.89 -10.45
N ASP A 248 -14.81 3.30 -10.14
CA ASP A 248 -15.92 3.04 -11.07
C ASP A 248 -16.32 4.26 -11.89
N LYS A 249 -16.53 5.39 -11.23
CA LYS A 249 -17.00 6.62 -11.90
C LYS A 249 -15.98 7.15 -12.91
N VAL A 250 -14.70 6.98 -12.65
CA VAL A 250 -13.61 7.45 -13.53
C VAL A 250 -13.46 6.52 -14.72
N VAL A 251 -13.37 5.21 -14.51
CA VAL A 251 -13.16 4.26 -15.61
C VAL A 251 -14.34 4.18 -16.56
N ASP A 252 -15.57 4.40 -16.05
CA ASP A 252 -16.78 4.46 -16.90
C ASP A 252 -16.79 5.74 -17.75
N LYS A 253 -16.43 6.88 -17.17
CA LYS A 253 -16.29 8.14 -17.88
C LYS A 253 -15.20 8.11 -18.95
N LYS A 254 -14.06 7.49 -18.63
CA LYS A 254 -12.89 7.43 -19.53
C LYS A 254 -12.95 6.27 -20.52
N GLY A 255 -13.82 5.27 -20.33
CA GLY A 255 -13.85 4.04 -21.13
C GLY A 255 -12.66 3.10 -20.86
N THR A 256 -12.02 3.22 -19.70
CA THR A 256 -10.81 2.47 -19.33
C THR A 256 -11.07 1.24 -18.46
N ARG A 257 -12.33 0.91 -18.17
CA ARG A 257 -12.72 -0.16 -17.24
C ARG A 257 -12.04 -1.50 -17.54
N LYS A 258 -12.08 -1.96 -18.80
CA LYS A 258 -11.49 -3.25 -19.17
C LYS A 258 -10.01 -3.35 -18.84
N ALA A 259 -9.24 -2.32 -19.16
CA ALA A 259 -7.81 -2.26 -18.88
C ALA A 259 -7.54 -2.11 -17.37
N ALA A 260 -8.32 -1.30 -16.65
CA ALA A 260 -8.18 -1.11 -15.21
C ALA A 260 -8.48 -2.40 -14.42
N GLU A 261 -9.53 -3.12 -14.77
CA GLU A 261 -9.86 -4.42 -14.16
C GLU A 261 -8.78 -5.46 -14.46
N ALA A 262 -8.30 -5.54 -15.69
CA ALA A 262 -7.21 -6.44 -16.07
C ALA A 262 -5.92 -6.11 -15.33
N TYR A 263 -5.62 -4.83 -15.13
CA TYR A 263 -4.47 -4.37 -14.36
C TYR A 263 -4.50 -4.85 -12.91
N LEU A 264 -5.64 -4.75 -12.24
CA LEU A 264 -5.76 -5.25 -10.86
C LEU A 264 -5.76 -6.79 -10.81
N GLN A 265 -6.38 -7.47 -11.77
CA GLN A 265 -6.35 -8.93 -11.87
C GLN A 265 -4.93 -9.47 -12.11
N PHE A 266 -4.10 -8.73 -12.84
CA PHE A 266 -2.70 -9.09 -13.06
C PHE A 266 -1.91 -9.29 -11.76
N LEU A 267 -2.23 -8.52 -10.71
CA LEU A 267 -1.60 -8.65 -9.39
C LEU A 267 -1.77 -10.04 -8.76
N TYR A 268 -2.81 -10.77 -9.16
CA TYR A 268 -3.13 -12.12 -8.67
C TYR A 268 -2.57 -13.25 -9.56
N THR A 269 -1.97 -12.92 -10.70
CA THR A 269 -1.29 -13.92 -11.55
C THR A 269 0.02 -14.37 -10.90
N ASP A 270 0.55 -15.52 -11.31
CA ASP A 270 1.86 -15.98 -10.85
C ASP A 270 2.94 -14.92 -11.07
N GLU A 271 2.94 -14.25 -12.22
CA GLU A 271 3.88 -13.17 -12.52
C GLU A 271 3.70 -11.97 -11.57
N GLY A 272 2.47 -11.52 -11.35
CA GLY A 272 2.17 -10.44 -10.40
C GLY A 272 2.60 -10.77 -8.97
N GLN A 273 2.38 -12.00 -8.54
CA GLN A 273 2.78 -12.49 -7.22
C GLN A 273 4.32 -12.60 -7.08
N GLU A 274 5.01 -13.04 -8.12
CA GLU A 274 6.49 -13.04 -8.17
C GLU A 274 7.05 -11.61 -8.07
N ILE A 275 6.44 -10.65 -8.77
CA ILE A 275 6.83 -9.24 -8.69
C ILE A 275 6.61 -8.70 -7.28
N ALA A 276 5.47 -9.02 -6.65
CA ALA A 276 5.20 -8.63 -5.27
C ALA A 276 6.28 -9.15 -4.31
N ALA A 277 6.63 -10.45 -4.40
CA ALA A 277 7.65 -11.06 -3.56
C ALA A 277 9.05 -10.47 -3.79
N LYS A 278 9.43 -10.17 -5.04
CA LYS A 278 10.69 -9.51 -5.39
C LYS A 278 10.79 -8.08 -4.85
N ASN A 279 9.65 -7.43 -4.67
CA ASN A 279 9.53 -6.12 -4.03
C ASN A 279 9.23 -6.21 -2.52
N TYR A 280 9.54 -7.36 -1.93
CA TYR A 280 9.51 -7.61 -0.48
C TYR A 280 8.11 -7.61 0.16
N TYR A 281 7.05 -7.71 -0.64
CA TYR A 281 5.70 -7.99 -0.17
C TYR A 281 5.49 -9.49 -0.03
N ARG A 282 4.70 -9.90 0.96
CA ARG A 282 4.33 -11.31 1.15
C ARG A 282 3.25 -11.67 0.12
N PRO A 283 3.55 -12.59 -0.82
CA PRO A 283 2.56 -13.00 -1.81
C PRO A 283 1.46 -13.83 -1.14
N ILE A 284 0.26 -13.79 -1.71
CA ILE A 284 -0.87 -14.64 -1.28
C ILE A 284 -0.89 -16.01 -1.97
N SER A 285 -0.20 -16.15 -3.10
CA SER A 285 -0.01 -17.44 -3.77
C SER A 285 0.88 -18.33 -2.91
N GLU A 286 0.36 -19.49 -2.48
CA GLU A 286 1.13 -20.46 -1.67
C GLU A 286 2.40 -20.93 -2.37
N LYS A 287 2.33 -21.16 -3.68
CA LYS A 287 3.47 -21.55 -4.53
C LYS A 287 4.57 -20.50 -4.51
N VAL A 288 4.21 -19.24 -4.70
CA VAL A 288 5.19 -18.13 -4.69
C VAL A 288 5.67 -17.85 -3.28
N ALA A 289 4.78 -17.90 -2.27
CA ALA A 289 5.14 -17.73 -0.87
C ALA A 289 6.18 -18.76 -0.41
N ALA A 290 6.03 -20.02 -0.79
CA ALA A 290 7.01 -21.07 -0.48
C ALA A 290 8.40 -20.77 -1.07
N LYS A 291 8.44 -20.28 -2.31
CA LYS A 291 9.70 -19.92 -3.00
C LYS A 291 10.44 -18.78 -2.31
N TYR A 292 9.74 -17.82 -1.73
CA TYR A 292 10.31 -16.61 -1.13
C TYR A 292 10.30 -16.62 0.40
N ALA A 293 9.90 -17.72 1.03
CA ALA A 293 9.72 -17.81 2.49
C ALA A 293 10.96 -17.37 3.31
N ALA A 294 12.16 -17.64 2.80
CA ALA A 294 13.43 -17.26 3.47
C ALA A 294 13.65 -15.73 3.54
N ASN A 295 12.97 -14.96 2.72
CA ASN A 295 13.11 -13.50 2.70
C ASN A 295 12.32 -12.80 3.81
N PHE A 296 11.42 -13.50 4.47
CA PHE A 296 10.51 -12.92 5.45
C PHE A 296 10.72 -13.50 6.84
N PRO A 297 10.90 -12.66 7.87
CA PRO A 297 11.01 -13.13 9.25
C PRO A 297 9.70 -13.79 9.69
N LYS A 298 9.83 -14.78 10.57
CA LYS A 298 8.68 -15.39 11.23
C LYS A 298 8.20 -14.48 12.35
N VAL A 299 6.98 -13.96 12.21
CA VAL A 299 6.34 -13.09 13.20
C VAL A 299 4.95 -13.64 13.51
N LYS A 300 4.58 -13.65 14.79
CA LYS A 300 3.20 -13.95 15.20
C LYS A 300 2.32 -12.76 14.80
N LEU A 301 1.29 -13.00 14.00
CA LEU A 301 0.42 -11.97 13.46
C LEU A 301 -1.00 -12.06 14.03
N PHE A 302 -1.62 -10.92 14.25
CA PHE A 302 -3.06 -10.78 14.46
C PHE A 302 -3.66 -9.93 13.35
N THR A 303 -4.95 -10.03 13.14
CA THR A 303 -5.67 -9.28 12.10
C THR A 303 -6.40 -8.08 12.68
N ILE A 304 -6.72 -7.13 11.81
CA ILE A 304 -7.56 -5.98 12.14
C ILE A 304 -8.95 -6.40 12.64
N ASP A 305 -9.50 -7.48 12.08
CA ASP A 305 -10.82 -7.97 12.46
C ASP A 305 -10.81 -8.62 13.85
N GLU A 306 -9.82 -9.47 14.13
CA GLU A 306 -9.70 -10.18 15.43
C GLU A 306 -9.58 -9.24 16.61
N VAL A 307 -8.79 -8.16 16.48
CA VAL A 307 -8.43 -7.30 17.62
C VAL A 307 -9.25 -6.02 17.67
N PHE A 308 -9.58 -5.45 16.53
CA PHE A 308 -10.19 -4.12 16.44
C PHE A 308 -11.62 -4.14 15.86
N GLY A 309 -12.12 -5.30 15.45
CA GLY A 309 -13.45 -5.44 14.84
C GLY A 309 -13.58 -4.80 13.47
N GLY A 310 -12.46 -4.72 12.73
CA GLY A 310 -12.39 -4.18 11.38
C GLY A 310 -12.05 -2.70 11.29
N TRP A 311 -11.79 -2.24 10.06
CA TRP A 311 -11.31 -0.89 9.82
C TRP A 311 -12.31 0.21 10.15
N GLN A 312 -13.61 0.01 9.94
CA GLN A 312 -14.63 1.03 10.25
C GLN A 312 -14.61 1.34 11.76
N LYS A 313 -14.58 0.30 12.59
CA LYS A 313 -14.51 0.46 14.05
C LYS A 313 -13.16 1.04 14.49
N ALA A 314 -12.05 0.53 13.95
CA ALA A 314 -10.72 1.03 14.28
C ALA A 314 -10.55 2.52 13.92
N GLN A 315 -11.02 2.93 12.75
CA GLN A 315 -10.98 4.32 12.32
C GLN A 315 -11.77 5.24 13.27
N LYS A 316 -13.01 4.84 13.58
CA LYS A 316 -13.88 5.60 14.48
C LYS A 316 -13.28 5.75 15.87
N THR A 317 -12.73 4.68 16.41
CA THR A 317 -12.18 4.65 17.79
C THR A 317 -10.86 5.39 17.89
N HIS A 318 -9.95 5.19 16.92
CA HIS A 318 -8.56 5.59 17.06
C HIS A 318 -8.18 6.82 16.24
N PHE A 319 -8.71 7.01 15.03
CA PHE A 319 -8.18 7.97 14.07
C PHE A 319 -9.16 9.06 13.62
N ALA A 320 -10.44 8.92 13.92
CA ALA A 320 -11.40 10.01 13.74
C ALA A 320 -11.04 11.21 14.64
N ASP A 321 -11.56 12.37 14.31
CA ASP A 321 -11.34 13.57 15.13
C ASP A 321 -11.83 13.34 16.57
N GLY A 322 -10.96 13.63 17.53
CA GLY A 322 -11.18 13.32 18.94
C GLY A 322 -11.00 11.85 19.35
N GLY A 323 -10.59 11.00 18.41
CA GLY A 323 -10.27 9.58 18.68
C GLY A 323 -9.03 9.41 19.57
N SER A 324 -8.69 8.14 19.87
CA SER A 324 -7.61 7.83 20.80
C SER A 324 -6.28 8.45 20.39
N PHE A 325 -5.96 8.52 19.10
CA PHE A 325 -4.72 9.15 18.63
C PHE A 325 -4.65 10.63 19.01
N ASP A 326 -5.71 11.40 18.80
CA ASP A 326 -5.76 12.82 19.16
C ASP A 326 -5.63 13.05 20.67
N GLN A 327 -6.06 12.09 21.48
CA GLN A 327 -5.99 12.15 22.94
C GLN A 327 -4.58 11.86 23.46
N VAL A 328 -3.82 10.98 22.79
CA VAL A 328 -2.47 10.57 23.24
C VAL A 328 -1.35 11.37 22.59
N TYR A 329 -1.57 11.93 21.40
CA TYR A 329 -0.60 12.78 20.72
C TYR A 329 -0.95 14.26 20.88
N GLN A 330 -0.25 14.91 21.79
CA GLN A 330 -0.40 16.35 22.04
C GLN A 330 0.94 17.05 21.81
N PRO A 331 1.17 17.56 20.58
CA PRO A 331 2.41 18.28 20.28
C PRO A 331 2.53 19.51 21.20
N GLY A 332 3.66 19.64 21.88
CA GLY A 332 3.94 20.80 22.76
C GLY A 332 3.62 20.61 24.25
N ARG A 333 3.04 19.53 24.72
CA ARG A 333 3.00 19.16 26.12
C ARG A 333 4.26 18.33 26.46
N LYS A 334 5.29 19.03 26.99
CA LYS A 334 6.44 18.38 27.64
C LYS A 334 6.07 17.98 29.05
#